data_d9e1de6405de7cd21ae0a422c7175ab9
#
_entry.id   d9e1de6405de7cd21ae0a422c7175ab9
#
_cell.length_a   1.000
_cell.length_b   1.000
_cell.length_c   1.000
_cell.angle_alpha   90.00
_cell.angle_beta   90.00
_cell.angle_gamma   90.00
#
_symmetry.space_group_name_H-M   'P 1'
#
loop_
_entity.id
_entity.type
_entity.pdbx_description
1 polymer ?
#
loop_
_entity_poly.entity_id
_entity_poly.type
_entity_poly.pdbx_seq_one_letter_code
_entity_poly.pdbx_strand_id
1 'polypeptide(L)'
;RASNTTDNQILSLIECNNEEVKQENSNKNPTVNSVQRDYMAGEVSKDLTKRILLPEDIVKAHEEGLIHFHDADYFAQHMHNCDLVNLEDMLQNGTVISGTMIEKPHSFSTACNIATQIIAQVASNQYGGQSISLAHLAPFVQISREKITRQVRAEMEEFGIAADDEQVKSLVEKRVRDEIKRGVQTIQYQVVTLMTTNGQAPFVTVFMYLNEARTPQEKHDLAMIVEETLRQRYEGVKNEAGVWITPAFPKLIYVLEDDNVHENSPYFYLTQLAAKCTAKRMVPDYISEKKMRELKLSKGETAGNGDCYTCMGCRSFLTPDRSGNGFNNVANALNYDPNKPKYYGRFNQGVVTINLPDVALSSHQDMDKFWKIFDERLELCHRALLCRHERLMGTLSDAAPILWQYGALARLKKGETIDKLLVGGYSTISLGYAGLYECVKYMTGHSHTDPEATPFALSVMQKMNDKCTEWKTAEDIDYSIYGTPLESTTYKFAKCLQ
;
A
#
# COMPACT_ATOMS: atom_id res chain seq x y z
N ARG A 1 36.50 -26.55 -2.93
CA ARG A 1 35.71 -25.69 -3.84
C ARG A 1 35.68 -24.30 -3.29
N ALA A 2 35.93 -23.30 -4.15
CA ALA A 2 35.75 -21.90 -3.77
C ALA A 2 34.25 -21.60 -3.78
N SER A 3 33.72 -21.05 -2.67
CA SER A 3 32.38 -20.51 -2.58
C SER A 3 32.45 -18.97 -2.66
N ASN A 4 31.43 -18.35 -3.26
CA ASN A 4 31.30 -16.90 -3.30
C ASN A 4 30.35 -16.41 -2.18
N THR A 5 30.19 -15.09 -2.05
CA THR A 5 29.33 -14.49 -1.03
C THR A 5 27.88 -14.96 -1.16
N THR A 6 27.36 -15.08 -2.38
CA THR A 6 26.00 -15.53 -2.64
C THR A 6 25.81 -16.98 -2.22
N ASP A 7 26.74 -17.85 -2.54
CA ASP A 7 26.70 -19.25 -2.10
C ASP A 7 26.66 -19.36 -0.57
N ASN A 8 27.50 -18.58 0.11
CA ASN A 8 27.59 -18.57 1.57
C ASN A 8 26.28 -18.07 2.21
N GLN A 9 25.68 -17.03 1.65
CA GLN A 9 24.39 -16.52 2.11
C GLN A 9 23.29 -17.57 1.96
N ILE A 10 23.21 -18.24 0.81
CA ILE A 10 22.22 -19.28 0.55
C ILE A 10 22.41 -20.46 1.50
N LEU A 11 23.63 -20.93 1.68
CA LEU A 11 23.93 -22.05 2.59
C LEU A 11 23.58 -21.70 4.03
N SER A 12 23.95 -20.53 4.53
CA SER A 12 23.63 -20.10 5.89
C SER A 12 22.12 -20.00 6.11
N LEU A 13 21.38 -19.65 5.07
CA LEU A 13 19.92 -19.58 5.09
C LEU A 13 19.29 -20.98 5.20
N ILE A 14 19.77 -21.93 4.40
CA ILE A 14 19.31 -23.34 4.42
C ILE A 14 19.61 -23.98 5.77
N GLU A 15 20.77 -23.69 6.35
CA GLU A 15 21.21 -24.19 7.65
C GLU A 15 20.56 -23.47 8.85
N CYS A 16 19.69 -22.48 8.59
CA CYS A 16 18.98 -21.67 9.59
C CYS A 16 19.89 -20.92 10.57
N ASN A 17 21.10 -20.57 10.16
CA ASN A 17 22.08 -19.86 10.98
C ASN A 17 22.37 -18.42 10.51
N ASN A 18 21.54 -17.87 9.61
CA ASN A 18 21.64 -16.49 9.14
C ASN A 18 20.89 -15.55 10.08
N GLU A 19 21.63 -14.87 10.96
CA GLU A 19 21.07 -13.97 11.97
C GLU A 19 20.45 -12.69 11.34
N GLU A 20 20.99 -12.20 10.23
CA GLU A 20 20.44 -11.03 9.54
C GLU A 20 19.03 -11.31 9.03
N VAL A 21 18.81 -12.46 8.42
CA VAL A 21 17.48 -12.88 7.94
C VAL A 21 16.48 -13.09 9.09
N LYS A 22 16.94 -13.60 10.22
CA LYS A 22 16.10 -13.79 11.40
C LYS A 22 15.58 -12.45 11.97
N GLN A 23 16.34 -11.38 11.83
CA GLN A 23 16.01 -10.06 12.35
C GLN A 23 15.26 -9.18 11.35
N GLU A 24 15.44 -9.42 10.05
CA GLU A 24 15.04 -8.51 8.99
C GLU A 24 13.53 -8.46 8.73
N ASN A 25 12.80 -9.54 9.00
CA ASN A 25 11.39 -9.59 8.61
C ASN A 25 10.54 -10.51 9.50
N SER A 26 9.73 -9.91 10.37
CA SER A 26 8.79 -10.62 11.26
C SER A 26 7.68 -11.38 10.51
N ASN A 27 7.47 -11.10 9.21
CA ASN A 27 6.42 -11.71 8.40
C ASN A 27 6.87 -13.00 7.70
N LYS A 28 8.17 -13.29 7.71
CA LYS A 28 8.76 -14.48 7.08
C LYS A 28 9.45 -15.34 8.10
N ASN A 29 9.11 -16.63 8.14
CA ASN A 29 9.81 -17.60 8.97
C ASN A 29 10.86 -18.32 8.13
N PRO A 30 12.18 -18.06 8.34
CA PRO A 30 13.26 -18.61 7.52
C PRO A 30 13.44 -20.12 7.63
N THR A 31 12.75 -20.78 8.54
CA THR A 31 12.80 -22.24 8.68
C THR A 31 11.80 -22.98 7.78
N VAL A 32 10.84 -22.25 7.18
CA VAL A 32 9.82 -22.82 6.29
C VAL A 32 10.36 -22.96 4.88
N ASN A 33 10.19 -24.12 4.27
CA ASN A 33 10.76 -24.43 2.96
C ASN A 33 10.39 -23.45 1.85
N SER A 34 9.13 -23.03 1.76
CA SER A 34 8.69 -22.05 0.75
C SER A 34 9.33 -20.68 0.95
N VAL A 35 9.53 -20.27 2.19
CA VAL A 35 10.22 -19.02 2.55
C VAL A 35 11.71 -19.12 2.18
N GLN A 36 12.34 -20.24 2.45
CA GLN A 36 13.76 -20.46 2.05
C GLN A 36 13.93 -20.35 0.55
N ARG A 37 13.02 -20.93 -0.24
CA ARG A 37 13.09 -20.85 -1.71
C ARG A 37 12.95 -19.40 -2.21
N ASP A 38 12.08 -18.61 -1.60
CA ASP A 38 11.94 -17.20 -1.93
C ASP A 38 13.21 -16.41 -1.58
N TYR A 39 13.80 -16.66 -0.41
CA TYR A 39 15.09 -16.06 -0.03
C TYR A 39 16.22 -16.44 -0.98
N MET A 40 16.29 -17.70 -1.40
CA MET A 40 17.29 -18.14 -2.38
C MET A 40 17.11 -17.40 -3.71
N ALA A 41 15.89 -17.27 -4.20
CA ALA A 41 15.58 -16.48 -5.39
C ALA A 41 15.98 -15.01 -5.20
N GLY A 42 15.70 -14.45 -4.04
CA GLY A 42 16.09 -13.09 -3.69
C GLY A 42 17.61 -12.88 -3.69
N GLU A 43 18.37 -13.80 -3.13
CA GLU A 43 19.86 -13.73 -3.14
C GLU A 43 20.43 -13.81 -4.55
N VAL A 44 19.88 -14.67 -5.40
CA VAL A 44 20.27 -14.73 -6.82
C VAL A 44 19.93 -13.41 -7.53
N SER A 45 18.75 -12.85 -7.29
CA SER A 45 18.35 -11.57 -7.85
C SER A 45 19.27 -10.42 -7.39
N LYS A 46 19.62 -10.37 -6.11
CA LYS A 46 20.57 -9.37 -5.58
C LYS A 46 21.93 -9.47 -6.28
N ASP A 47 22.45 -10.67 -6.46
CA ASP A 47 23.71 -10.89 -7.16
C ASP A 47 23.66 -10.39 -8.59
N LEU A 48 22.62 -10.77 -9.33
CA LEU A 48 22.40 -10.29 -10.70
C LEU A 48 22.28 -8.75 -10.76
N THR A 49 21.55 -8.18 -9.85
CA THR A 49 21.33 -6.72 -9.75
C THR A 49 22.66 -5.99 -9.56
N LYS A 50 23.47 -6.44 -8.60
CA LYS A 50 24.75 -5.80 -8.25
C LYS A 50 25.84 -6.05 -9.29
N ARG A 51 25.88 -7.24 -9.86
CA ARG A 51 26.95 -7.65 -10.76
C ARG A 51 26.70 -7.28 -12.23
N ILE A 52 25.44 -7.23 -12.66
CA ILE A 52 25.10 -7.09 -14.09
C ILE A 52 24.14 -5.93 -14.38
N LEU A 53 23.08 -5.77 -13.56
CA LEU A 53 21.92 -4.94 -13.96
C LEU A 53 22.05 -3.46 -13.60
N LEU A 54 22.76 -3.12 -12.52
CA LEU A 54 22.97 -1.74 -12.10
C LEU A 54 24.33 -1.22 -12.49
N PRO A 55 24.48 0.09 -12.77
CA PRO A 55 25.80 0.74 -12.93
C PRO A 55 26.67 0.53 -11.70
N GLU A 56 27.97 0.36 -11.92
CA GLU A 56 28.94 0.08 -10.86
C GLU A 56 28.98 1.14 -9.77
N ASP A 57 28.90 2.42 -10.14
CA ASP A 57 28.92 3.54 -9.19
C ASP A 57 27.68 3.57 -8.28
N ILE A 58 26.53 3.17 -8.79
CA ILE A 58 25.29 3.04 -8.00
C ILE A 58 25.41 1.87 -7.02
N VAL A 59 25.92 0.74 -7.48
CA VAL A 59 26.18 -0.43 -6.61
C VAL A 59 27.14 -0.06 -5.49
N LYS A 60 28.24 0.64 -5.82
CA LYS A 60 29.21 1.11 -4.85
C LYS A 60 28.59 2.05 -3.82
N ALA A 61 27.80 3.03 -4.28
CA ALA A 61 27.08 3.96 -3.39
C ALA A 61 26.11 3.23 -2.45
N HIS A 62 25.44 2.19 -2.94
CA HIS A 62 24.56 1.36 -2.12
C HIS A 62 25.35 0.55 -1.08
N GLU A 63 26.46 -0.09 -1.48
CA GLU A 63 27.28 -0.90 -0.58
C GLU A 63 27.98 -0.04 0.49
N GLU A 64 28.43 1.15 0.13
CA GLU A 64 29.04 2.11 1.06
C GLU A 64 28.02 2.83 1.96
N GLY A 65 26.73 2.63 1.75
CA GLY A 65 25.68 3.25 2.55
C GLY A 65 25.45 4.73 2.29
N LEU A 66 25.86 5.25 1.13
CA LEU A 66 25.58 6.62 0.73
C LEU A 66 24.11 6.77 0.35
N ILE A 67 23.56 5.76 -0.28
CA ILE A 67 22.18 5.60 -0.64
C ILE A 67 21.71 4.18 -0.32
N HIS A 68 20.41 3.96 -0.32
CA HIS A 68 19.86 2.60 -0.25
C HIS A 68 18.96 2.34 -1.45
N PHE A 69 19.34 1.36 -2.25
CA PHE A 69 18.54 0.83 -3.34
C PHE A 69 17.62 -0.24 -2.76
N HIS A 70 16.37 0.13 -2.49
CA HIS A 70 15.41 -0.77 -1.84
C HIS A 70 15.07 -1.98 -2.71
N ASP A 71 14.83 -3.12 -2.06
CA ASP A 71 14.30 -4.32 -2.71
C ASP A 71 15.10 -4.78 -3.93
N ALA A 72 16.42 -4.76 -3.82
CA ALA A 72 17.31 -5.25 -4.87
C ALA A 72 17.09 -6.73 -5.20
N ASP A 73 16.54 -7.49 -4.25
CA ASP A 73 16.14 -8.88 -4.39
C ASP A 73 14.95 -9.10 -5.34
N TYR A 74 14.21 -8.05 -5.70
CA TYR A 74 13.11 -8.10 -6.68
C TYR A 74 13.41 -7.34 -7.97
N PHE A 75 14.51 -6.60 -8.03
CA PHE A 75 14.82 -5.72 -9.16
C PHE A 75 15.04 -6.47 -10.48
N ALA A 76 15.55 -7.69 -10.44
CA ALA A 76 15.79 -8.49 -11.65
C ALA A 76 14.48 -8.81 -12.40
N GLN A 77 13.38 -8.93 -11.68
CA GLN A 77 12.06 -9.17 -12.24
C GLN A 77 11.35 -7.85 -12.57
N HIS A 78 10.41 -7.89 -13.51
CA HIS A 78 9.61 -6.73 -13.89
C HIS A 78 8.43 -6.55 -12.92
N MET A 79 8.73 -6.18 -11.68
CA MET A 79 7.76 -6.00 -10.59
C MET A 79 7.78 -4.56 -10.09
N HIS A 80 6.61 -4.05 -9.73
CA HIS A 80 6.47 -2.74 -9.09
C HIS A 80 6.43 -2.89 -7.56
N ASN A 81 6.51 -1.75 -6.86
CA ASN A 81 6.53 -1.69 -5.41
C ASN A 81 5.10 -1.77 -4.81
N CYS A 82 4.51 -0.63 -4.47
CA CYS A 82 3.21 -0.55 -3.78
C CYS A 82 2.11 -0.12 -4.74
N ASP A 83 0.85 -0.40 -4.36
CA ASP A 83 -0.30 -0.02 -5.19
C ASP A 83 -1.57 0.24 -4.39
N LEU A 84 -2.54 0.88 -5.05
CA LEU A 84 -3.93 0.99 -4.64
C LEU A 84 -4.76 0.10 -5.57
N VAL A 85 -5.20 -1.04 -5.08
CA VAL A 85 -5.97 -2.01 -5.87
C VAL A 85 -7.35 -1.47 -6.18
N ASN A 86 -7.76 -1.50 -7.44
CA ASN A 86 -9.08 -1.07 -7.85
C ASN A 86 -10.11 -2.21 -7.72
N LEU A 87 -10.47 -2.55 -6.48
CA LEU A 87 -11.50 -3.55 -6.21
C LEU A 87 -12.86 -3.17 -6.81
N GLU A 88 -13.16 -1.87 -6.86
CA GLU A 88 -14.42 -1.41 -7.43
C GLU A 88 -14.55 -1.85 -8.88
N ASP A 89 -13.53 -1.61 -9.70
CA ASP A 89 -13.52 -2.06 -11.09
C ASP A 89 -13.61 -3.58 -11.19
N MET A 90 -12.77 -4.29 -10.45
CA MET A 90 -12.70 -5.76 -10.54
C MET A 90 -14.01 -6.43 -10.13
N LEU A 91 -14.65 -5.94 -9.07
CA LEU A 91 -15.90 -6.53 -8.58
C LEU A 91 -17.10 -6.13 -9.45
N GLN A 92 -17.15 -4.90 -9.94
CA GLN A 92 -18.29 -4.43 -10.76
C GLN A 92 -18.24 -4.96 -12.20
N ASN A 93 -17.05 -5.10 -12.78
CA ASN A 93 -16.87 -5.44 -14.19
C ASN A 93 -16.32 -6.86 -14.42
N GLY A 94 -16.06 -7.58 -13.34
CA GLY A 94 -15.43 -8.89 -13.42
C GLY A 94 -13.91 -8.82 -13.55
N THR A 95 -13.28 -9.94 -13.34
CA THR A 95 -11.83 -10.11 -13.41
C THR A 95 -11.50 -11.55 -13.81
N VAL A 96 -10.21 -11.87 -13.88
CA VAL A 96 -9.74 -13.24 -14.12
C VAL A 96 -8.71 -13.58 -13.06
N ILE A 97 -8.88 -14.71 -12.39
CA ILE A 97 -7.96 -15.23 -11.38
C ILE A 97 -7.50 -16.62 -11.82
N SER A 98 -6.21 -16.80 -12.01
CA SER A 98 -5.62 -18.08 -12.43
C SER A 98 -6.32 -18.68 -13.66
N GLY A 99 -6.61 -17.83 -14.64
CA GLY A 99 -7.26 -18.24 -15.89
C GLY A 99 -8.77 -18.46 -15.80
N THR A 100 -9.37 -18.27 -14.63
CA THR A 100 -10.81 -18.44 -14.41
C THR A 100 -11.51 -17.09 -14.39
N MET A 101 -12.55 -16.95 -15.20
CA MET A 101 -13.38 -15.76 -15.22
C MET A 101 -14.17 -15.64 -13.91
N ILE A 102 -14.11 -14.48 -13.29
CA ILE A 102 -14.83 -14.13 -12.08
C ILE A 102 -15.81 -13.01 -12.44
N GLU A 103 -17.09 -13.33 -12.46
CA GLU A 103 -18.15 -12.37 -12.72
C GLU A 103 -18.45 -11.50 -11.49
N LYS A 104 -19.21 -10.43 -11.70
CA LYS A 104 -19.70 -9.59 -10.60
C LYS A 104 -20.35 -10.44 -9.52
N PRO A 105 -19.95 -10.33 -8.25
CA PRO A 105 -20.55 -11.08 -7.15
C PRO A 105 -22.04 -10.79 -6.96
N HIS A 106 -22.79 -11.81 -6.54
CA HIS A 106 -24.21 -11.71 -6.25
C HIS A 106 -24.52 -11.63 -4.76
N SER A 107 -23.51 -11.49 -3.92
CA SER A 107 -23.67 -11.32 -2.48
C SER A 107 -22.44 -10.65 -1.87
N PHE A 108 -22.60 -10.09 -0.68
CA PHE A 108 -21.49 -9.54 0.10
C PHE A 108 -20.46 -10.62 0.48
N SER A 109 -20.92 -11.80 0.92
CA SER A 109 -20.02 -12.91 1.28
C SER A 109 -19.13 -13.30 0.10
N THR A 110 -19.70 -13.43 -1.09
CA THR A 110 -18.96 -13.78 -2.30
C THR A 110 -17.98 -12.65 -2.68
N ALA A 111 -18.39 -11.40 -2.56
CA ALA A 111 -17.51 -10.26 -2.80
C ALA A 111 -16.30 -10.26 -1.86
N CYS A 112 -16.49 -10.55 -0.57
CA CYS A 112 -15.41 -10.66 0.41
C CYS A 112 -14.46 -11.82 0.07
N ASN A 113 -14.99 -12.96 -0.31
CA ASN A 113 -14.19 -14.12 -0.69
C ASN A 113 -13.34 -13.83 -1.94
N ILE A 114 -13.93 -13.22 -2.97
CA ILE A 114 -13.21 -12.81 -4.18
C ILE A 114 -12.14 -11.75 -3.85
N ALA A 115 -12.45 -10.79 -2.99
CA ALA A 115 -11.48 -9.78 -2.54
C ALA A 115 -10.25 -10.43 -1.90
N THR A 116 -10.40 -11.48 -1.10
CA THR A 116 -9.27 -12.18 -0.51
C THR A 116 -8.41 -12.90 -1.55
N GLN A 117 -9.02 -13.47 -2.56
CA GLN A 117 -8.31 -14.11 -3.67
C GLN A 117 -7.54 -13.07 -4.51
N ILE A 118 -8.14 -11.90 -4.74
CA ILE A 118 -7.49 -10.77 -5.42
C ILE A 118 -6.27 -10.31 -4.62
N ILE A 119 -6.42 -10.12 -3.32
CA ILE A 119 -5.33 -9.73 -2.43
C ILE A 119 -4.14 -10.70 -2.55
N ALA A 120 -4.42 -12.00 -2.52
CA ALA A 120 -3.39 -13.03 -2.66
C ALA A 120 -2.65 -12.96 -3.99
N GLN A 121 -3.39 -12.83 -5.09
CA GLN A 121 -2.82 -12.76 -6.43
C GLN A 121 -2.02 -11.48 -6.65
N VAL A 122 -2.52 -10.34 -6.18
CA VAL A 122 -1.79 -9.07 -6.26
C VAL A 122 -0.49 -9.15 -5.44
N ALA A 123 -0.54 -9.67 -4.22
CA ALA A 123 0.64 -9.83 -3.36
C ALA A 123 1.72 -10.74 -3.98
N SER A 124 1.32 -11.69 -4.83
CA SER A 124 2.25 -12.57 -5.54
C SER A 124 2.92 -11.93 -6.76
N ASN A 125 2.46 -10.76 -7.20
CA ASN A 125 2.92 -10.10 -8.42
C ASN A 125 3.54 -8.72 -8.17
N GLN A 126 3.75 -8.35 -6.92
CA GLN A 126 4.42 -7.12 -6.50
C GLN A 126 5.29 -7.41 -5.27
N TYR A 127 6.20 -6.50 -4.94
CA TYR A 127 7.07 -6.69 -3.78
C TYR A 127 6.78 -5.74 -2.61
N GLY A 128 5.89 -4.77 -2.79
CA GLY A 128 5.48 -3.83 -1.75
C GLY A 128 4.13 -4.15 -1.14
N GLY A 129 3.54 -3.16 -0.50
CA GLY A 129 2.21 -3.25 0.09
C GLY A 129 1.11 -2.89 -0.89
N GLN A 130 -0.07 -3.42 -0.64
CA GLN A 130 -1.29 -3.06 -1.36
C GLN A 130 -2.30 -2.45 -0.41
N SER A 131 -3.10 -1.51 -0.92
CA SER A 131 -4.19 -0.90 -0.17
C SER A 131 -5.51 -1.17 -0.88
N ILE A 132 -6.53 -1.49 -0.11
CA ILE A 132 -7.90 -1.69 -0.58
C ILE A 132 -8.84 -0.78 0.19
N SER A 133 -9.99 -0.44 -0.40
CA SER A 133 -11.03 0.30 0.28
C SER A 133 -12.24 -0.57 0.59
N LEU A 134 -12.73 -0.51 1.83
CA LEU A 134 -13.97 -1.17 2.22
C LEU A 134 -15.20 -0.60 1.51
N ALA A 135 -15.13 0.66 1.04
CA ALA A 135 -16.20 1.27 0.25
C ALA A 135 -16.50 0.49 -1.03
N HIS A 136 -15.52 -0.20 -1.59
CA HIS A 136 -15.71 -1.02 -2.79
C HIS A 136 -16.52 -2.30 -2.54
N LEU A 137 -16.65 -2.72 -1.29
CA LEU A 137 -17.46 -3.86 -0.87
C LEU A 137 -18.89 -3.44 -0.48
N ALA A 138 -19.10 -2.18 -0.13
CA ALA A 138 -20.38 -1.68 0.37
C ALA A 138 -21.57 -1.90 -0.57
N PRO A 139 -21.46 -1.73 -1.92
CA PRO A 139 -22.57 -1.96 -2.83
C PRO A 139 -23.13 -3.39 -2.77
N PHE A 140 -22.33 -4.36 -2.39
CA PHE A 140 -22.72 -5.78 -2.32
C PHE A 140 -23.60 -6.09 -1.10
N VAL A 141 -23.61 -5.22 -0.09
CA VAL A 141 -24.53 -5.33 1.05
C VAL A 141 -25.97 -5.19 0.59
N GLN A 142 -26.28 -4.21 -0.26
CA GLN A 142 -27.63 -4.02 -0.79
C GLN A 142 -28.05 -5.20 -1.68
N ILE A 143 -27.15 -5.75 -2.46
CA ILE A 143 -27.41 -6.96 -3.26
C ILE A 143 -27.80 -8.14 -2.35
N SER A 144 -27.06 -8.34 -1.26
CA SER A 144 -27.39 -9.35 -0.26
C SER A 144 -28.74 -9.06 0.43
N ARG A 145 -29.00 -7.80 0.77
CA ARG A 145 -30.26 -7.40 1.42
C ARG A 145 -31.47 -7.75 0.55
N GLU A 146 -31.41 -7.44 -0.73
CA GLU A 146 -32.47 -7.77 -1.69
C GLU A 146 -32.64 -9.29 -1.84
N LYS A 147 -31.54 -10.02 -1.95
CA LYS A 147 -31.56 -11.49 -2.02
C LYS A 147 -32.17 -12.12 -0.77
N ILE A 148 -31.74 -11.67 0.40
CA ILE A 148 -32.25 -12.17 1.68
C ILE A 148 -33.75 -11.83 1.85
N THR A 149 -34.17 -10.64 1.40
CA THR A 149 -35.58 -10.26 1.43
C THR A 149 -36.44 -11.23 0.63
N ARG A 150 -36.04 -11.57 -0.58
CA ARG A 150 -36.74 -12.57 -1.41
C ARG A 150 -36.76 -13.95 -0.74
N GLN A 151 -35.67 -14.38 -0.14
CA GLN A 151 -35.60 -15.66 0.55
C GLN A 151 -36.51 -15.71 1.77
N VAL A 152 -36.53 -14.67 2.60
CA VAL A 152 -37.37 -14.57 3.79
C VAL A 152 -38.85 -14.61 3.39
N ARG A 153 -39.26 -13.83 2.38
CA ARG A 153 -40.65 -13.82 1.92
C ARG A 153 -41.09 -15.17 1.36
N ALA A 154 -40.21 -15.82 0.60
CA ALA A 154 -40.47 -17.16 0.06
C ALA A 154 -40.61 -18.21 1.19
N GLU A 155 -39.75 -18.17 2.20
CA GLU A 155 -39.83 -19.05 3.38
C GLU A 155 -41.15 -18.85 4.15
N MET A 156 -41.53 -17.58 4.37
CA MET A 156 -42.78 -17.30 5.09
C MET A 156 -44.02 -17.77 4.33
N GLU A 157 -44.03 -17.62 3.02
CA GLU A 157 -45.10 -18.13 2.16
C GLU A 157 -45.15 -19.67 2.20
N GLU A 158 -43.99 -20.31 2.06
CA GLU A 158 -43.87 -21.78 2.09
C GLU A 158 -44.40 -22.41 3.41
N PHE A 159 -44.05 -21.76 4.54
CA PHE A 159 -44.45 -22.25 5.87
C PHE A 159 -45.77 -21.66 6.40
N GLY A 160 -46.44 -20.81 5.59
CA GLY A 160 -47.71 -20.20 5.99
C GLY A 160 -47.57 -19.21 7.17
N ILE A 161 -46.43 -18.61 7.34
CA ILE A 161 -46.15 -17.63 8.39
C ILE A 161 -46.61 -16.25 7.95
N ALA A 162 -47.56 -15.64 8.68
CA ALA A 162 -47.96 -14.29 8.50
C ALA A 162 -47.02 -13.35 9.27
N ALA A 163 -46.40 -12.39 8.57
CA ALA A 163 -45.59 -11.35 9.17
C ALA A 163 -45.81 -10.04 8.45
N ASP A 164 -45.82 -8.92 9.20
CA ASP A 164 -45.90 -7.60 8.62
C ASP A 164 -44.54 -7.18 8.02
N ASP A 165 -44.54 -6.09 7.24
CA ASP A 165 -43.36 -5.62 6.56
C ASP A 165 -42.22 -5.23 7.53
N GLU A 166 -42.53 -4.71 8.72
CA GLU A 166 -41.54 -4.35 9.73
C GLU A 166 -40.86 -5.59 10.33
N GLN A 167 -41.62 -6.67 10.55
CA GLN A 167 -41.04 -7.93 11.02
C GLN A 167 -40.13 -8.55 9.98
N VAL A 168 -40.53 -8.55 8.71
CA VAL A 168 -39.69 -9.00 7.58
C VAL A 168 -38.40 -8.18 7.50
N LYS A 169 -38.51 -6.86 7.55
CA LYS A 169 -37.36 -5.95 7.51
C LYS A 169 -36.40 -6.19 8.67
N SER A 170 -36.90 -6.35 9.89
CA SER A 170 -36.06 -6.66 11.07
C SER A 170 -35.29 -7.96 10.91
N LEU A 171 -35.96 -9.02 10.41
CA LEU A 171 -35.31 -10.31 10.18
C LEU A 171 -34.24 -10.21 9.07
N VAL A 172 -34.56 -9.50 7.99
CA VAL A 172 -33.62 -9.26 6.89
C VAL A 172 -32.36 -8.52 7.39
N GLU A 173 -32.56 -7.45 8.15
CA GLU A 173 -31.40 -6.68 8.67
C GLU A 173 -30.55 -7.50 9.64
N LYS A 174 -31.15 -8.36 10.44
CA LYS A 174 -30.38 -9.29 11.27
C LYS A 174 -29.53 -10.22 10.43
N ARG A 175 -30.08 -10.83 9.40
CA ARG A 175 -29.36 -11.74 8.50
C ARG A 175 -28.27 -11.01 7.71
N VAL A 176 -28.51 -9.76 7.30
CA VAL A 176 -27.50 -8.90 6.64
C VAL A 176 -26.33 -8.63 7.57
N ARG A 177 -26.59 -8.29 8.84
CA ARG A 177 -25.50 -8.10 9.83
C ARG A 177 -24.71 -9.38 10.05
N ASP A 178 -25.35 -10.51 10.12
CA ASP A 178 -24.68 -11.80 10.27
C ASP A 178 -23.78 -12.11 9.05
N GLU A 179 -24.26 -11.79 7.86
CA GLU A 179 -23.46 -11.94 6.62
C GLU A 179 -22.26 -10.99 6.60
N ILE A 180 -22.44 -9.73 6.99
CA ILE A 180 -21.34 -8.77 7.10
C ILE A 180 -20.29 -9.26 8.10
N LYS A 181 -20.71 -9.74 9.25
CA LYS A 181 -19.82 -10.30 10.25
C LYS A 181 -18.97 -11.45 9.68
N ARG A 182 -19.60 -12.39 8.98
CA ARG A 182 -18.91 -13.52 8.37
C ARG A 182 -17.97 -13.08 7.24
N GLY A 183 -18.40 -12.13 6.40
CA GLY A 183 -17.58 -11.59 5.31
C GLY A 183 -16.34 -10.87 5.80
N VAL A 184 -16.46 -10.03 6.80
CA VAL A 184 -15.33 -9.35 7.43
C VAL A 184 -14.39 -10.35 8.10
N GLN A 185 -14.94 -11.35 8.76
CA GLN A 185 -14.17 -12.43 9.37
C GLN A 185 -13.37 -13.21 8.31
N THR A 186 -13.96 -13.49 7.16
CA THR A 186 -13.29 -14.12 6.03
C THR A 186 -12.07 -13.31 5.58
N ILE A 187 -12.22 -12.01 5.40
CA ILE A 187 -11.10 -11.12 5.00
C ILE A 187 -10.00 -11.17 6.07
N GLN A 188 -10.38 -11.01 7.35
CA GLN A 188 -9.40 -10.97 8.44
C GLN A 188 -8.59 -12.26 8.53
N TYR A 189 -9.27 -13.41 8.56
CA TYR A 189 -8.58 -14.70 8.69
C TYR A 189 -7.79 -15.09 7.44
N GLN A 190 -8.29 -14.80 6.25
CA GLN A 190 -7.57 -15.07 5.02
C GLN A 190 -6.27 -14.25 4.92
N VAL A 191 -6.31 -12.97 5.27
CA VAL A 191 -5.10 -12.13 5.28
C VAL A 191 -4.06 -12.64 6.27
N VAL A 192 -4.50 -13.09 7.46
CA VAL A 192 -3.60 -13.58 8.51
C VAL A 192 -3.01 -14.95 8.17
N THR A 193 -3.82 -15.84 7.57
CA THR A 193 -3.45 -17.25 7.36
C THR A 193 -2.89 -17.54 5.97
N LEU A 194 -3.12 -16.64 5.01
CA LEU A 194 -2.69 -16.86 3.64
C LEU A 194 -1.18 -16.66 3.50
N MET A 195 -0.53 -17.66 2.91
CA MET A 195 0.85 -17.58 2.48
C MET A 195 0.88 -17.30 0.98
N THR A 196 1.53 -16.22 0.56
CA THR A 196 1.72 -15.91 -0.86
C THR A 196 2.83 -16.75 -1.47
N THR A 197 2.97 -16.72 -2.79
CA THR A 197 4.10 -17.35 -3.48
C THR A 197 5.46 -16.77 -3.05
N ASN A 198 5.47 -15.55 -2.50
CA ASN A 198 6.66 -14.91 -1.93
C ASN A 198 6.98 -15.37 -0.50
N GLY A 199 6.30 -16.39 0.00
CA GLY A 199 6.56 -16.97 1.31
C GLY A 199 6.21 -16.06 2.49
N GLN A 200 5.33 -15.09 2.33
CA GLN A 200 4.93 -14.15 3.38
C GLN A 200 3.40 -13.94 3.40
N ALA A 201 2.89 -13.47 4.53
CA ALA A 201 1.51 -12.99 4.59
C ALA A 201 1.34 -11.73 3.71
N PRO A 202 0.16 -11.54 3.08
CA PRO A 202 -0.09 -10.36 2.28
C PRO A 202 0.08 -9.07 3.09
N PHE A 203 0.87 -8.14 2.57
CA PHE A 203 1.04 -6.82 3.16
C PHE A 203 -0.09 -5.91 2.69
N VAL A 204 -1.18 -5.87 3.46
CA VAL A 204 -2.43 -5.21 3.09
C VAL A 204 -2.74 -4.07 4.04
N THR A 205 -3.16 -2.94 3.48
CA THR A 205 -3.77 -1.82 4.19
C THR A 205 -5.24 -1.72 3.80
N VAL A 206 -6.12 -1.60 4.77
CA VAL A 206 -7.56 -1.46 4.57
C VAL A 206 -7.99 -0.04 4.92
N PHE A 207 -8.57 0.63 3.95
CA PHE A 207 -9.02 2.01 4.04
C PHE A 207 -10.51 2.09 4.41
N MET A 208 -10.82 2.89 5.43
CA MET A 208 -12.16 3.06 5.98
C MET A 208 -12.58 4.52 5.87
N TYR A 209 -13.25 4.87 4.79
CA TYR A 209 -13.64 6.23 4.46
C TYR A 209 -15.13 6.29 4.08
N LEU A 210 -15.97 6.84 4.97
CA LEU A 210 -17.43 6.84 4.78
C LEU A 210 -17.87 7.70 3.59
N ASN A 211 -17.25 8.86 3.38
CA ASN A 211 -17.58 9.75 2.26
C ASN A 211 -17.18 9.21 0.88
N GLU A 212 -16.52 8.07 0.81
CA GLU A 212 -16.29 7.36 -0.44
C GLU A 212 -17.54 6.65 -0.95
N ALA A 213 -18.50 6.37 -0.08
CA ALA A 213 -19.79 5.83 -0.46
C ALA A 213 -20.60 6.85 -1.28
N ARG A 214 -21.34 6.36 -2.28
CA ARG A 214 -22.03 7.20 -3.27
C ARG A 214 -23.41 7.67 -2.84
N THR A 215 -24.05 6.90 -1.97
CA THR A 215 -25.41 7.17 -1.51
C THR A 215 -25.48 7.07 0.01
N PRO A 216 -26.50 7.69 0.65
CA PRO A 216 -26.70 7.52 2.10
C PRO A 216 -26.86 6.06 2.52
N GLN A 217 -27.52 5.23 1.71
CA GLN A 217 -27.66 3.81 1.99
C GLN A 217 -26.32 3.06 1.92
N GLU A 218 -25.51 3.31 0.89
CA GLU A 218 -24.15 2.76 0.81
C GLU A 218 -23.29 3.19 2.00
N LYS A 219 -23.39 4.45 2.41
CA LYS A 219 -22.66 4.97 3.59
C LYS A 219 -23.08 4.23 4.84
N HIS A 220 -24.36 4.00 5.05
CA HIS A 220 -24.87 3.21 6.17
C HIS A 220 -24.33 1.78 6.12
N ASP A 221 -24.35 1.15 4.98
CA ASP A 221 -23.84 -0.21 4.79
C ASP A 221 -22.32 -0.28 4.98
N LEU A 222 -21.59 0.71 4.48
CA LEU A 222 -20.16 0.85 4.72
C LEU A 222 -19.86 1.02 6.22
N ALA A 223 -20.66 1.80 6.93
CA ALA A 223 -20.53 1.98 8.38
C ALA A 223 -20.66 0.65 9.13
N MET A 224 -21.57 -0.23 8.69
CA MET A 224 -21.70 -1.58 9.26
C MET A 224 -20.45 -2.44 9.03
N ILE A 225 -19.86 -2.34 7.84
CA ILE A 225 -18.61 -3.07 7.51
C ILE A 225 -17.44 -2.53 8.36
N VAL A 226 -17.32 -1.23 8.48
CA VAL A 226 -16.29 -0.56 9.30
C VAL A 226 -16.44 -0.95 10.77
N GLU A 227 -17.65 -0.94 11.29
CA GLU A 227 -17.93 -1.35 12.67
C GLU A 227 -17.47 -2.78 12.95
N GLU A 228 -17.82 -3.72 12.09
CA GLU A 228 -17.39 -5.11 12.24
C GLU A 228 -15.87 -5.28 12.11
N THR A 229 -15.26 -4.56 11.21
CA THR A 229 -13.80 -4.57 11.04
C THR A 229 -13.10 -4.11 12.32
N LEU A 230 -13.57 -3.02 12.92
CA LEU A 230 -13.03 -2.48 14.16
C LEU A 230 -13.29 -3.41 15.35
N ARG A 231 -14.49 -3.98 15.46
CA ARG A 231 -14.82 -4.92 16.54
C ARG A 231 -13.95 -6.16 16.50
N GLN A 232 -13.78 -6.75 15.33
CA GLN A 232 -12.96 -7.95 15.17
C GLN A 232 -11.47 -7.66 15.40
N ARG A 233 -10.98 -6.49 15.00
CA ARG A 233 -9.61 -6.09 15.32
C ARG A 233 -9.43 -5.82 16.82
N TYR A 234 -10.40 -5.22 17.47
CA TYR A 234 -10.40 -5.02 18.93
C TYR A 234 -10.29 -6.36 19.68
N GLU A 235 -11.02 -7.36 19.24
CA GLU A 235 -10.96 -8.71 19.78
C GLU A 235 -9.60 -9.36 19.50
N GLY A 236 -9.09 -9.24 18.29
CA GLY A 236 -7.85 -9.84 17.82
C GLY A 236 -8.02 -11.23 17.25
N VAL A 237 -6.91 -11.97 17.16
CA VAL A 237 -6.90 -13.37 16.72
C VAL A 237 -6.17 -14.23 17.75
N LYS A 238 -6.54 -15.51 17.85
CA LYS A 238 -5.84 -16.46 18.72
C LYS A 238 -4.59 -17.00 18.02
N ASN A 239 -3.48 -17.00 18.73
CA ASN A 239 -2.29 -17.69 18.28
C ASN A 239 -2.38 -19.20 18.58
N GLU A 240 -1.36 -19.97 18.28
CA GLU A 240 -1.27 -21.41 18.52
C GLU A 240 -1.40 -21.82 20.00
N ALA A 241 -1.03 -20.91 20.90
CA ALA A 241 -1.18 -21.12 22.35
C ALA A 241 -2.58 -20.74 22.88
N GLY A 242 -3.50 -20.33 21.99
CA GLY A 242 -4.85 -19.89 22.36
C GLY A 242 -4.94 -18.51 22.97
N VAL A 243 -3.87 -17.72 22.88
CA VAL A 243 -3.81 -16.35 23.40
C VAL A 243 -4.26 -15.37 22.32
N TRP A 244 -5.12 -14.42 22.71
CA TRP A 244 -5.57 -13.35 21.82
C TRP A 244 -4.46 -12.34 21.58
N ILE A 245 -4.07 -12.18 20.33
CA ILE A 245 -3.00 -11.28 19.90
C ILE A 245 -3.51 -10.29 18.84
N THR A 246 -2.74 -9.22 18.63
CA THR A 246 -2.96 -8.28 17.53
C THR A 246 -2.30 -8.83 16.28
N PRO A 247 -3.04 -9.10 15.20
CA PRO A 247 -2.41 -9.49 13.94
C PRO A 247 -1.66 -8.30 13.31
N ALA A 248 -0.54 -8.59 12.65
CA ALA A 248 0.26 -7.55 11.98
C ALA A 248 -0.49 -6.94 10.79
N PHE A 249 -1.28 -7.75 10.09
CA PHE A 249 -2.07 -7.35 8.92
C PHE A 249 -3.51 -7.85 9.01
N PRO A 250 -4.45 -7.18 8.31
CA PRO A 250 -4.30 -5.93 7.57
C PRO A 250 -4.02 -4.74 8.47
N LYS A 251 -3.27 -3.76 7.98
CA LYS A 251 -3.20 -2.44 8.60
C LYS A 251 -4.51 -1.72 8.35
N LEU A 252 -4.98 -0.96 9.32
CA LEU A 252 -6.26 -0.25 9.22
C LEU A 252 -6.02 1.26 9.22
N ILE A 253 -6.64 1.97 8.28
CA ILE A 253 -6.63 3.43 8.22
C ILE A 253 -8.07 3.94 8.28
N TYR A 254 -8.34 4.77 9.27
CA TYR A 254 -9.65 5.36 9.55
C TYR A 254 -9.63 6.85 9.23
N VAL A 255 -10.58 7.31 8.41
CA VAL A 255 -10.69 8.72 8.03
C VAL A 255 -11.57 9.47 9.02
N LEU A 256 -11.05 10.55 9.57
CA LEU A 256 -11.82 11.50 10.38
C LEU A 256 -12.54 12.48 9.44
N GLU A 257 -13.86 12.48 9.52
CA GLU A 257 -14.79 13.22 8.65
C GLU A 257 -15.79 14.02 9.48
N ASP A 258 -16.48 14.96 8.87
CA ASP A 258 -17.54 15.72 9.56
C ASP A 258 -18.64 14.82 10.13
N ASP A 259 -18.94 13.71 9.44
CA ASP A 259 -19.97 12.75 9.86
C ASP A 259 -19.58 11.88 11.05
N ASN A 260 -18.31 11.86 11.47
CA ASN A 260 -17.85 10.97 12.54
C ASN A 260 -16.97 11.63 13.58
N VAL A 261 -16.53 12.88 13.40
CA VAL A 261 -15.56 13.52 14.29
C VAL A 261 -16.19 14.32 15.41
N HIS A 262 -17.44 14.76 15.22
CA HIS A 262 -18.18 15.53 16.22
C HIS A 262 -19.08 14.61 17.05
N GLU A 263 -19.19 14.93 18.35
CA GLU A 263 -19.96 14.14 19.33
C GLU A 263 -21.42 13.92 18.92
N ASN A 264 -22.03 14.89 18.23
CA ASN A 264 -23.40 14.83 17.73
C ASN A 264 -23.54 14.33 16.29
N SER A 265 -22.45 13.90 15.66
CA SER A 265 -22.48 13.39 14.27
C SER A 265 -23.04 11.97 14.20
N PRO A 266 -23.63 11.59 13.05
CA PRO A 266 -24.31 10.30 12.91
C PRO A 266 -23.44 9.07 13.16
N TYR A 267 -22.16 9.17 12.83
CA TYR A 267 -21.20 8.05 12.91
C TYR A 267 -20.10 8.25 13.96
N PHE A 268 -20.33 9.15 14.93
CA PHE A 268 -19.38 9.36 16.00
C PHE A 268 -19.08 8.07 16.80
N TYR A 269 -20.05 7.18 16.94
CA TYR A 269 -19.89 5.89 17.60
C TYR A 269 -18.77 5.04 16.95
N LEU A 270 -18.55 5.16 15.63
CA LEU A 270 -17.45 4.48 14.94
C LEU A 270 -16.09 5.04 15.37
N THR A 271 -16.00 6.35 15.52
CA THR A 271 -14.77 7.01 15.99
C THR A 271 -14.44 6.62 17.43
N GLN A 272 -15.46 6.51 18.29
CA GLN A 272 -15.30 5.99 19.65
C GLN A 272 -14.78 4.54 19.64
N LEU A 273 -15.34 3.70 18.78
CA LEU A 273 -14.91 2.32 18.62
C LEU A 273 -13.49 2.24 18.06
N ALA A 274 -13.15 3.08 17.09
CA ALA A 274 -11.81 3.19 16.53
C ALA A 274 -10.79 3.60 17.62
N ALA A 275 -11.13 4.57 18.44
CA ALA A 275 -10.28 5.02 19.55
C ALA A 275 -10.02 3.91 20.57
N LYS A 276 -11.06 3.14 20.94
CA LYS A 276 -10.91 1.95 21.81
C LYS A 276 -10.00 0.91 21.18
N CYS A 277 -10.17 0.66 19.90
CA CYS A 277 -9.35 -0.28 19.15
C CYS A 277 -7.88 0.16 19.14
N THR A 278 -7.62 1.43 18.85
CA THR A 278 -6.27 2.01 18.88
C THR A 278 -5.63 1.89 20.25
N ALA A 279 -6.36 2.18 21.31
CA ALA A 279 -5.86 2.09 22.68
C ALA A 279 -5.42 0.67 23.06
N LYS A 280 -6.08 -0.35 22.55
CA LYS A 280 -5.78 -1.75 22.85
C LYS A 280 -4.81 -2.40 21.83
N ARG A 281 -4.94 -2.07 20.56
CA ARG A 281 -4.28 -2.78 19.45
C ARG A 281 -3.32 -1.90 18.65
N MET A 282 -3.22 -0.62 18.96
CA MET A 282 -2.40 0.38 18.25
C MET A 282 -2.77 0.53 16.76
N VAL A 283 -3.97 0.17 16.40
CA VAL A 283 -4.62 0.36 15.11
C VAL A 283 -6.10 0.69 15.33
N PRO A 284 -6.75 1.46 14.45
CA PRO A 284 -6.29 2.02 13.18
C PRO A 284 -5.38 3.23 13.33
N ASP A 285 -4.67 3.57 12.24
CA ASP A 285 -4.09 4.89 12.04
C ASP A 285 -5.16 5.83 11.47
N TYR A 286 -4.94 7.14 11.56
CA TYR A 286 -5.95 8.14 11.22
C TYR A 286 -5.49 9.08 10.12
N ILE A 287 -6.42 9.43 9.21
CA ILE A 287 -6.26 10.49 8.22
C ILE A 287 -7.37 11.51 8.43
N SER A 288 -7.04 12.80 8.43
CA SER A 288 -8.02 13.87 8.47
C SER A 288 -8.45 14.26 7.06
N GLU A 289 -9.72 14.07 6.72
CA GLU A 289 -10.29 14.51 5.46
C GLU A 289 -10.13 16.02 5.26
N LYS A 290 -10.44 16.80 6.28
CA LYS A 290 -10.29 18.26 6.28
C LYS A 290 -8.87 18.68 5.92
N LYS A 291 -7.88 18.08 6.57
CA LYS A 291 -6.48 18.41 6.32
C LYS A 291 -6.02 18.00 4.94
N MET A 292 -6.45 16.86 4.46
CA MET A 292 -6.11 16.42 3.12
C MET A 292 -6.72 17.34 2.03
N ARG A 293 -7.96 17.79 2.23
CA ARG A 293 -8.58 18.79 1.33
C ARG A 293 -7.82 20.11 1.33
N GLU A 294 -7.43 20.62 2.50
CA GLU A 294 -6.62 21.84 2.62
C GLU A 294 -5.31 21.72 1.83
N LEU A 295 -4.62 20.60 1.94
CA LEU A 295 -3.39 20.34 1.21
C LEU A 295 -3.60 20.27 -0.31
N LYS A 296 -4.69 19.68 -0.78
CA LYS A 296 -5.06 19.66 -2.20
C LYS A 296 -5.32 21.06 -2.73
N LEU A 297 -6.12 21.85 -2.02
CA LEU A 297 -6.41 23.23 -2.41
C LEU A 297 -5.16 24.10 -2.47
N SER A 298 -4.22 23.92 -1.56
CA SER A 298 -2.94 24.64 -1.56
C SER A 298 -2.08 24.31 -2.78
N LYS A 299 -2.28 23.15 -3.41
CA LYS A 299 -1.61 22.71 -4.63
C LYS A 299 -2.39 23.03 -5.90
N GLY A 300 -3.48 23.79 -5.80
CA GLY A 300 -4.31 24.16 -6.94
C GLY A 300 -5.21 23.06 -7.47
N GLU A 301 -5.42 21.99 -6.70
CA GLU A 301 -6.34 20.93 -7.04
C GLU A 301 -7.77 21.27 -6.60
N THR A 302 -8.77 20.71 -7.30
CA THR A 302 -10.17 20.77 -6.87
C THR A 302 -10.37 19.81 -5.71
N ALA A 303 -10.95 20.26 -4.60
CA ALA A 303 -11.28 19.43 -3.46
C ALA A 303 -12.79 19.31 -3.28
N GLY A 304 -13.28 18.10 -3.11
CA GLY A 304 -14.70 17.79 -2.87
C GLY A 304 -14.86 16.64 -1.89
N ASN A 305 -16.11 16.20 -1.72
CA ASN A 305 -16.39 14.99 -0.94
C ASN A 305 -15.84 13.76 -1.69
N GLY A 306 -15.21 12.86 -0.96
CA GLY A 306 -14.62 11.66 -1.53
C GLY A 306 -13.21 11.81 -2.09
N ASP A 307 -12.57 12.96 -1.90
CA ASP A 307 -11.23 13.26 -2.42
C ASP A 307 -10.08 12.85 -1.49
N CYS A 308 -10.40 12.27 -0.34
CA CYS A 308 -9.41 11.68 0.54
C CYS A 308 -8.99 10.31 0.01
N TYR A 309 -7.70 10.00 0.06
CA TYR A 309 -7.17 8.71 -0.35
C TYR A 309 -6.11 8.21 0.62
N THR A 310 -5.89 6.90 0.63
CA THR A 310 -4.92 6.25 1.52
C THR A 310 -3.51 6.28 0.92
N CYS A 311 -2.52 6.04 1.78
CA CYS A 311 -1.18 5.68 1.31
C CYS A 311 -1.17 4.29 0.65
N MET A 312 -0.20 4.08 -0.21
CA MET A 312 0.15 2.77 -0.74
C MET A 312 1.08 2.08 0.27
N GLY A 313 0.67 0.93 0.76
CA GLY A 313 1.42 0.23 1.79
C GLY A 313 1.52 1.04 3.09
N CYS A 314 2.73 1.49 3.47
CA CYS A 314 2.96 2.15 4.75
C CYS A 314 2.91 3.67 4.70
N ARG A 315 3.60 4.31 3.75
CA ARG A 315 3.85 5.76 3.77
C ARG A 315 3.95 6.41 2.39
N SER A 316 3.77 5.65 1.31
CA SER A 316 3.87 6.18 -0.04
C SER A 316 2.53 6.74 -0.48
N PHE A 317 2.46 8.05 -0.70
CA PHE A 317 1.27 8.71 -1.22
C PHE A 317 1.41 8.97 -2.72
N LEU A 318 0.29 8.89 -3.43
CA LEU A 318 0.22 9.28 -4.83
C LEU A 318 0.42 10.78 -5.00
N THR A 319 1.09 11.16 -6.07
CA THR A 319 1.05 12.53 -6.58
C THR A 319 -0.32 12.84 -7.17
N PRO A 320 -0.68 14.14 -7.37
CA PRO A 320 -1.90 14.50 -8.08
C PRO A 320 -2.04 13.77 -9.42
N ASP A 321 -3.25 13.37 -9.75
CA ASP A 321 -3.52 12.70 -11.02
C ASP A 321 -3.34 13.66 -12.20
N ARG A 322 -2.32 13.41 -13.02
CA ARG A 322 -2.04 14.12 -14.27
C ARG A 322 -2.29 13.28 -15.51
N SER A 323 -2.61 12.02 -15.32
CA SER A 323 -2.72 11.07 -16.43
C SER A 323 -3.89 11.37 -17.36
N GLY A 324 -4.89 12.10 -16.88
CA GLY A 324 -6.13 12.28 -17.62
C GLY A 324 -6.81 10.94 -17.90
N ASN A 325 -7.74 10.94 -18.84
CA ASN A 325 -8.55 9.75 -19.13
C ASN A 325 -8.00 8.88 -20.29
N GLY A 326 -6.91 9.32 -20.93
CA GLY A 326 -6.41 8.71 -22.17
C GLY A 326 -5.85 7.30 -22.03
N PHE A 327 -5.39 6.93 -20.84
CA PHE A 327 -4.76 5.62 -20.58
C PHE A 327 -5.65 4.68 -19.80
N ASN A 328 -6.81 5.15 -19.42
CA ASN A 328 -7.62 4.48 -18.46
C ASN A 328 -8.60 3.54 -19.15
N ASN A 329 -8.19 2.29 -19.36
CA ASN A 329 -9.09 1.26 -19.88
C ASN A 329 -10.28 1.00 -18.94
N VAL A 330 -10.24 1.55 -17.75
CA VAL A 330 -11.35 1.63 -16.81
C VAL A 330 -12.44 2.61 -17.30
N ALA A 331 -12.20 3.37 -18.35
CA ALA A 331 -13.20 4.27 -18.95
C ALA A 331 -14.51 3.54 -19.31
N ASN A 332 -14.43 2.24 -19.54
CA ASN A 332 -15.61 1.40 -19.83
C ASN A 332 -16.23 0.78 -18.57
N ALA A 333 -15.65 1.02 -17.39
CA ALA A 333 -16.19 0.50 -16.15
C ALA A 333 -17.45 1.26 -15.74
N LEU A 334 -18.43 0.55 -15.17
CA LEU A 334 -19.71 1.12 -14.77
C LEU A 334 -19.60 2.27 -13.77
N ASN A 335 -18.56 2.25 -12.98
CA ASN A 335 -18.29 3.21 -11.91
C ASN A 335 -17.28 4.30 -12.28
N TYR A 336 -16.83 4.33 -13.54
CA TYR A 336 -15.88 5.32 -14.00
C TYR A 336 -16.51 6.71 -14.10
N ASP A 337 -15.87 7.68 -13.48
CA ASP A 337 -16.24 9.09 -13.57
C ASP A 337 -15.05 9.90 -14.11
N PRO A 338 -15.13 10.42 -15.35
CA PRO A 338 -14.03 11.15 -15.96
C PRO A 338 -13.71 12.49 -15.27
N ASN A 339 -14.61 12.98 -14.42
CA ASN A 339 -14.45 14.27 -13.74
C ASN A 339 -13.76 14.12 -12.36
N LYS A 340 -13.50 12.90 -11.91
CA LYS A 340 -12.83 12.64 -10.63
C LYS A 340 -11.39 12.22 -10.82
N PRO A 341 -10.47 12.71 -9.96
CA PRO A 341 -9.10 12.20 -9.93
C PRO A 341 -9.09 10.69 -9.68
N LYS A 342 -8.21 9.98 -10.35
CA LYS A 342 -8.05 8.55 -10.15
C LYS A 342 -7.01 8.28 -9.09
N TYR A 343 -7.37 7.49 -8.08
CA TYR A 343 -6.44 6.99 -7.07
C TYR A 343 -6.25 5.48 -7.19
N TYR A 344 -7.35 4.73 -7.22
CA TYR A 344 -7.31 3.27 -7.32
C TYR A 344 -6.87 2.83 -8.71
N GLY A 345 -6.02 1.81 -8.74
CA GLY A 345 -5.34 1.35 -9.93
C GLY A 345 -4.01 2.04 -10.20
N ARG A 346 -3.64 3.04 -9.43
CA ARG A 346 -2.33 3.71 -9.52
C ARG A 346 -1.33 3.03 -8.58
N PHE A 347 -0.06 3.21 -8.83
CA PHE A 347 1.00 2.45 -8.15
C PHE A 347 2.31 3.23 -8.03
N ASN A 348 3.23 2.69 -7.24
CA ASN A 348 4.60 3.19 -7.08
C ASN A 348 5.59 2.25 -7.77
N GLN A 349 6.50 2.80 -8.55
CA GLN A 349 7.48 2.03 -9.31
C GLN A 349 8.63 1.52 -8.46
N GLY A 350 8.99 2.22 -7.38
CA GLY A 350 10.06 1.83 -6.48
C GLY A 350 10.61 3.00 -5.67
N VAL A 351 11.56 2.69 -4.79
CA VAL A 351 12.14 3.65 -3.84
C VAL A 351 13.67 3.54 -3.86
N VAL A 352 14.33 4.70 -3.77
CA VAL A 352 15.75 4.82 -3.42
C VAL A 352 15.87 5.86 -2.33
N THR A 353 16.57 5.56 -1.25
CA THR A 353 16.69 6.43 -0.08
C THR A 353 18.08 7.05 0.01
N ILE A 354 18.11 8.36 0.27
CA ILE A 354 19.35 9.10 0.57
C ILE A 354 19.67 9.02 2.07
N ASN A 355 20.95 8.81 2.39
CA ASN A 355 21.46 8.83 3.76
C ASN A 355 21.85 10.28 4.13
N LEU A 356 20.95 11.02 4.77
CA LEU A 356 21.21 12.41 5.18
C LEU A 356 22.31 12.53 6.23
N PRO A 357 22.40 11.65 7.27
CA PRO A 357 23.51 11.70 8.22
C PRO A 357 24.87 11.58 7.55
N ASP A 358 25.04 10.71 6.55
CA ASP A 358 26.30 10.55 5.83
C ASP A 358 26.67 11.82 5.05
N VAL A 359 25.71 12.49 4.42
CA VAL A 359 25.92 13.80 3.78
C VAL A 359 26.47 14.81 4.79
N ALA A 360 25.84 14.88 5.96
CA ALA A 360 26.26 15.80 7.02
C ALA A 360 27.67 15.47 7.55
N LEU A 361 27.93 14.23 7.88
CA LEU A 361 29.24 13.79 8.40
C LEU A 361 30.35 14.03 7.38
N SER A 362 30.11 13.75 6.12
CA SER A 362 31.07 13.95 5.03
C SER A 362 31.41 15.42 4.78
N SER A 363 30.55 16.33 5.19
CA SER A 363 30.79 17.78 5.08
C SER A 363 31.68 18.35 6.18
N HIS A 364 31.88 17.59 7.28
CA HIS A 364 32.61 18.06 8.47
C HIS A 364 32.10 19.40 9.01
N GLN A 365 30.78 19.60 9.01
CA GLN A 365 30.07 20.82 9.42
C GLN A 365 30.33 22.06 8.55
N ASP A 366 30.95 21.89 7.39
CA ASP A 366 31.08 22.93 6.37
C ASP A 366 29.77 23.01 5.55
N MET A 367 29.05 24.10 5.67
CA MET A 367 27.74 24.26 5.05
C MET A 367 27.80 24.25 3.52
N ASP A 368 28.79 24.89 2.92
CA ASP A 368 28.96 24.92 1.45
C ASP A 368 29.28 23.51 0.93
N LYS A 369 30.14 22.81 1.64
CA LYS A 369 30.48 21.43 1.32
C LYS A 369 29.29 20.48 1.50
N PHE A 370 28.46 20.72 2.52
CA PHE A 370 27.22 19.96 2.74
C PHE A 370 26.31 20.02 1.50
N TRP A 371 26.00 21.22 1.01
CA TRP A 371 25.11 21.38 -0.14
C TRP A 371 25.68 20.77 -1.42
N LYS A 372 26.99 20.86 -1.61
CA LYS A 372 27.66 20.22 -2.75
C LYS A 372 27.55 18.70 -2.70
N ILE A 373 27.85 18.09 -1.57
CA ILE A 373 27.75 16.64 -1.37
C ILE A 373 26.29 16.20 -1.50
N PHE A 374 25.37 16.98 -0.94
CA PHE A 374 23.93 16.70 -1.03
C PHE A 374 23.46 16.65 -2.49
N ASP A 375 23.86 17.61 -3.31
CA ASP A 375 23.54 17.60 -4.74
C ASP A 375 24.11 16.36 -5.45
N GLU A 376 25.34 15.98 -5.16
CA GLU A 376 25.96 14.76 -5.73
C GLU A 376 25.20 13.48 -5.35
N ARG A 377 24.78 13.38 -4.09
CA ARG A 377 24.01 12.22 -3.59
C ARG A 377 22.59 12.17 -4.16
N LEU A 378 21.95 13.33 -4.32
CA LEU A 378 20.66 13.42 -4.99
C LEU A 378 20.73 12.96 -6.43
N GLU A 379 21.81 13.30 -7.14
CA GLU A 379 22.02 12.84 -8.52
C GLU A 379 22.24 11.33 -8.60
N LEU A 380 22.95 10.74 -7.63
CA LEU A 380 23.06 9.28 -7.52
C LEU A 380 21.68 8.62 -7.30
N CYS A 381 20.85 9.19 -6.43
CA CYS A 381 19.49 8.71 -6.21
C CYS A 381 18.64 8.83 -7.48
N HIS A 382 18.75 9.95 -8.18
CA HIS A 382 18.03 10.18 -9.44
C HIS A 382 18.37 9.12 -10.49
N ARG A 383 19.64 8.85 -10.71
CA ARG A 383 20.09 7.83 -11.67
C ARG A 383 19.66 6.42 -11.24
N ALA A 384 19.71 6.14 -9.95
CA ALA A 384 19.22 4.86 -9.41
C ALA A 384 17.71 4.69 -9.61
N LEU A 385 16.93 5.74 -9.41
CA LEU A 385 15.49 5.74 -9.67
C LEU A 385 15.19 5.55 -11.16
N LEU A 386 15.96 6.19 -12.04
CA LEU A 386 15.85 5.97 -13.49
C LEU A 386 16.12 4.52 -13.87
N CYS A 387 17.07 3.86 -13.22
CA CYS A 387 17.31 2.43 -13.43
C CYS A 387 16.08 1.59 -13.09
N ARG A 388 15.38 1.92 -11.99
CA ARG A 388 14.12 1.28 -11.64
C ARG A 388 13.04 1.52 -12.68
N HIS A 389 12.88 2.74 -13.14
CA HIS A 389 11.92 3.10 -14.16
C HIS A 389 12.19 2.34 -15.46
N GLU A 390 13.42 2.35 -15.93
CA GLU A 390 13.85 1.67 -17.15
C GLU A 390 13.66 0.15 -17.07
N ARG A 391 13.84 -0.43 -15.87
CA ARG A 391 13.63 -1.87 -15.68
C ARG A 391 12.18 -2.30 -15.89
N LEU A 392 11.22 -1.41 -15.60
CA LEU A 392 9.79 -1.65 -15.84
C LEU A 392 9.37 -1.36 -17.29
N MET A 393 10.12 -0.52 -18.01
CA MET A 393 9.83 -0.23 -19.42
C MET A 393 9.92 -1.51 -20.27
N GLY A 394 8.99 -1.66 -21.18
CA GLY A 394 8.90 -2.85 -22.04
C GLY A 394 8.25 -4.07 -21.40
N THR A 395 7.83 -3.98 -20.14
CA THR A 395 7.09 -5.07 -19.49
C THR A 395 5.77 -5.29 -20.20
N LEU A 396 5.52 -6.53 -20.65
CA LEU A 396 4.25 -6.90 -21.25
C LEU A 396 3.16 -7.04 -20.16
N SER A 397 1.95 -6.64 -20.49
CA SER A 397 0.79 -6.83 -19.60
C SER A 397 0.58 -8.29 -19.21
N ASP A 398 1.13 -9.21 -20.02
CA ASP A 398 1.08 -10.66 -19.82
C ASP A 398 1.93 -11.13 -18.63
N ALA A 399 2.87 -10.31 -18.14
CA ALA A 399 3.72 -10.65 -16.99
C ALA A 399 2.93 -10.82 -15.70
N ALA A 400 1.88 -10.03 -15.52
CA ALA A 400 0.96 -10.11 -14.39
C ALA A 400 -0.45 -9.73 -14.83
N PRO A 401 -1.19 -10.66 -15.49
CA PRO A 401 -2.48 -10.32 -16.08
C PRO A 401 -3.49 -9.73 -15.11
N ILE A 402 -3.53 -10.22 -13.87
CA ILE A 402 -4.45 -9.66 -12.85
C ILE A 402 -4.21 -8.18 -12.59
N LEU A 403 -2.96 -7.74 -12.64
CA LEU A 403 -2.60 -6.34 -12.43
C LEU A 403 -2.92 -5.48 -13.66
N TRP A 404 -2.45 -5.92 -14.83
CA TRP A 404 -2.35 -5.07 -16.01
C TRP A 404 -3.50 -5.26 -17.01
N GLN A 405 -4.14 -6.43 -17.01
CA GLN A 405 -5.21 -6.76 -17.96
C GLN A 405 -6.60 -6.85 -17.31
N TYR A 406 -6.70 -7.24 -16.04
CA TYR A 406 -7.97 -7.63 -15.43
C TYR A 406 -8.38 -6.74 -14.25
N GLY A 407 -7.88 -5.53 -14.20
CA GLY A 407 -8.50 -4.44 -13.46
C GLY A 407 -7.86 -4.04 -12.14
N ALA A 408 -6.92 -4.80 -11.58
CA ALA A 408 -6.30 -4.40 -10.31
C ALA A 408 -5.60 -3.03 -10.45
N LEU A 409 -4.85 -2.83 -11.52
CA LEU A 409 -4.17 -1.57 -11.83
C LEU A 409 -4.57 -0.99 -13.19
N ALA A 410 -4.89 -1.81 -14.15
CA ALA A 410 -5.29 -1.37 -15.49
C ALA A 410 -6.09 -2.47 -16.21
N ARG A 411 -6.59 -2.13 -17.39
CA ARG A 411 -7.21 -3.07 -18.35
C ARG A 411 -6.58 -2.95 -19.71
N LEU A 412 -5.28 -3.24 -19.76
CA LEU A 412 -4.52 -3.26 -21.00
C LEU A 412 -4.86 -4.50 -21.81
N LYS A 413 -4.61 -4.44 -23.09
CA LYS A 413 -4.77 -5.59 -23.99
C LYS A 413 -3.60 -6.57 -23.80
N LYS A 414 -3.84 -7.83 -24.10
CA LYS A 414 -2.79 -8.85 -24.16
C LYS A 414 -1.70 -8.43 -25.16
N GLY A 415 -0.44 -8.58 -24.78
CA GLY A 415 0.70 -8.18 -25.59
C GLY A 415 1.03 -6.68 -25.59
N GLU A 416 0.22 -5.85 -24.93
CA GLU A 416 0.50 -4.43 -24.74
C GLU A 416 1.52 -4.23 -23.63
N THR A 417 2.44 -3.26 -23.80
CA THR A 417 3.38 -2.91 -22.74
C THR A 417 2.73 -1.98 -21.71
N ILE A 418 3.27 -1.97 -20.48
CA ILE A 418 2.80 -1.08 -19.42
C ILE A 418 3.42 0.32 -19.50
N ASP A 419 4.19 0.64 -20.52
CA ASP A 419 4.99 1.85 -20.64
C ASP A 419 4.20 3.14 -20.40
N LYS A 420 2.99 3.22 -20.93
CA LYS A 420 2.10 4.37 -20.76
C LYS A 420 1.66 4.61 -19.30
N LEU A 421 1.79 3.60 -18.44
CA LEU A 421 1.48 3.72 -17.02
C LEU A 421 2.69 4.21 -16.21
N LEU A 422 3.86 4.26 -16.81
CA LEU A 422 5.11 4.64 -16.14
C LEU A 422 5.47 6.12 -16.32
N VAL A 423 4.75 6.84 -17.16
CA VAL A 423 4.93 8.26 -17.46
C VAL A 423 3.59 9.00 -17.36
N GLY A 424 3.61 10.32 -17.45
CA GLY A 424 2.38 11.13 -17.48
C GLY A 424 1.63 11.21 -16.15
N GLY A 425 2.24 10.76 -15.05
CA GLY A 425 1.68 10.87 -13.71
C GLY A 425 0.72 9.77 -13.30
N TYR A 426 0.57 8.70 -14.07
CA TYR A 426 -0.26 7.57 -13.66
C TYR A 426 0.34 6.81 -12.46
N SER A 427 1.65 6.65 -12.45
CA SER A 427 2.39 6.07 -11.33
C SER A 427 3.39 7.06 -10.74
N THR A 428 3.88 6.74 -9.56
CA THR A 428 4.91 7.52 -8.87
C THR A 428 6.20 6.73 -8.77
N ILE A 429 7.32 7.43 -8.53
CA ILE A 429 8.57 6.84 -8.11
C ILE A 429 9.11 7.68 -6.94
N SER A 430 9.70 7.06 -5.94
CA SER A 430 9.92 7.75 -4.66
C SER A 430 11.39 7.96 -4.34
N LEU A 431 11.73 9.22 -4.05
CA LEU A 431 12.97 9.61 -3.39
C LEU A 431 12.75 9.53 -1.88
N GLY A 432 13.32 8.51 -1.26
CA GLY A 432 13.27 8.33 0.18
C GLY A 432 14.38 9.12 0.89
N TYR A 433 14.14 9.47 2.13
CA TYR A 433 15.16 10.05 3.00
C TYR A 433 15.13 9.39 4.38
N ALA A 434 16.27 9.36 5.04
CA ALA A 434 16.42 8.87 6.40
C ALA A 434 17.39 9.75 7.17
N GLY A 435 17.14 9.90 8.48
CA GLY A 435 18.07 10.57 9.37
C GLY A 435 18.06 12.09 9.29
N LEU A 436 16.92 12.72 9.03
CA LEU A 436 16.82 14.18 9.02
C LEU A 436 17.20 14.79 10.37
N TYR A 437 16.74 14.21 11.48
CA TYR A 437 17.09 14.66 12.83
C TYR A 437 18.60 14.66 13.05
N GLU A 438 19.27 13.55 12.77
CA GLU A 438 20.70 13.36 12.97
C GLU A 438 21.51 14.34 12.09
N CYS A 439 21.08 14.51 10.86
CA CYS A 439 21.69 15.46 9.92
C CYS A 439 21.62 16.88 10.45
N VAL A 440 20.45 17.34 10.88
CA VAL A 440 20.23 18.70 11.41
C VAL A 440 21.00 18.88 12.71
N LYS A 441 20.97 17.90 13.61
CA LYS A 441 21.69 17.93 14.88
C LYS A 441 23.18 18.07 14.70
N TYR A 442 23.76 17.31 13.79
CA TYR A 442 25.18 17.38 13.49
C TYR A 442 25.59 18.74 12.88
N MET A 443 24.81 19.24 11.92
CA MET A 443 25.13 20.51 11.22
C MET A 443 24.89 21.76 12.07
N THR A 444 23.87 21.77 12.94
CA THR A 444 23.45 22.96 13.67
C THR A 444 23.67 22.88 15.19
N GLY A 445 23.88 21.68 15.74
CA GLY A 445 23.96 21.44 17.17
C GLY A 445 22.59 21.36 17.86
N HIS A 446 21.48 21.57 17.12
CA HIS A 446 20.12 21.61 17.64
C HIS A 446 19.22 20.57 16.97
N SER A 447 18.12 20.19 17.66
CA SER A 447 17.06 19.38 17.08
C SER A 447 16.41 20.11 15.90
N HIS A 448 15.92 19.38 14.91
CA HIS A 448 15.15 19.93 13.79
C HIS A 448 13.85 20.61 14.21
N THR A 449 13.38 20.35 15.45
CA THR A 449 12.20 21.00 16.03
C THR A 449 12.54 22.29 16.76
N ASP A 450 13.81 22.59 17.03
CA ASP A 450 14.25 23.84 17.63
C ASP A 450 14.11 24.99 16.61
N PRO A 451 13.57 26.17 17.04
CA PRO A 451 13.37 27.30 16.12
C PRO A 451 14.63 27.74 15.38
N GLU A 452 15.80 27.55 15.98
CA GLU A 452 17.09 27.90 15.37
C GLU A 452 17.49 26.95 14.24
N ALA A 453 17.09 25.68 14.31
CA ALA A 453 17.46 24.65 13.36
C ALA A 453 16.36 24.32 12.33
N THR A 454 15.11 24.64 12.63
CA THR A 454 13.96 24.36 11.75
C THR A 454 14.15 24.95 10.33
N PRO A 455 14.66 26.19 10.13
CA PRO A 455 14.90 26.71 8.79
C PRO A 455 15.86 25.86 7.96
N PHE A 456 16.91 25.31 8.56
CA PHE A 456 17.83 24.41 7.87
C PHE A 456 17.14 23.09 7.50
N ALA A 457 16.39 22.48 8.42
CA ALA A 457 15.62 21.27 8.16
C ALA A 457 14.64 21.48 6.99
N LEU A 458 13.93 22.58 6.98
CA LEU A 458 13.02 22.94 5.89
C LEU A 458 13.76 23.15 4.56
N SER A 459 14.96 23.74 4.60
CA SER A 459 15.81 23.92 3.40
C SER A 459 16.21 22.57 2.80
N VAL A 460 16.55 21.59 3.62
CA VAL A 460 16.87 20.21 3.18
C VAL A 460 15.67 19.58 2.49
N MET A 461 14.51 19.67 3.11
CA MET A 461 13.26 19.13 2.55
C MET A 461 12.87 19.85 1.27
N GLN A 462 13.01 21.18 1.23
CA GLN A 462 12.72 22.00 0.05
C GLN A 462 13.62 21.64 -1.13
N LYS A 463 14.91 21.40 -0.87
CA LYS A 463 15.85 20.97 -1.91
C LYS A 463 15.43 19.66 -2.56
N MET A 464 15.00 18.69 -1.75
CA MET A 464 14.49 17.41 -2.27
C MET A 464 13.20 17.59 -3.08
N ASN A 465 12.28 18.42 -2.61
CA ASN A 465 11.06 18.77 -3.35
C ASN A 465 11.37 19.44 -4.69
N ASP A 466 12.29 20.39 -4.69
CA ASP A 466 12.69 21.11 -5.90
C ASP A 466 13.30 20.15 -6.93
N LYS A 467 14.12 19.22 -6.50
CA LYS A 467 14.70 18.20 -7.36
C LYS A 467 13.65 17.26 -7.94
N CYS A 468 12.70 16.81 -7.13
CA CYS A 468 11.59 16.00 -7.63
C CYS A 468 10.78 16.74 -8.69
N THR A 469 10.50 18.02 -8.49
CA THR A 469 9.81 18.88 -9.47
C THR A 469 10.62 19.05 -10.76
N GLU A 470 11.91 19.30 -10.64
CA GLU A 470 12.83 19.44 -11.77
C GLU A 470 12.85 18.16 -12.63
N TRP A 471 13.04 17.00 -12.00
CA TRP A 471 13.07 15.72 -12.71
C TRP A 471 11.72 15.37 -13.35
N LYS A 472 10.64 15.63 -12.65
CA LYS A 472 9.28 15.46 -13.17
C LYS A 472 9.05 16.29 -14.43
N THR A 473 9.44 17.54 -14.41
CA THR A 473 9.29 18.46 -15.56
C THR A 473 10.12 17.99 -16.76
N ALA A 474 11.34 17.52 -16.51
CA ALA A 474 12.26 17.08 -17.56
C ALA A 474 11.88 15.73 -18.18
N GLU A 475 11.35 14.80 -17.39
CA GLU A 475 11.21 13.41 -17.76
C GLU A 475 9.76 12.91 -17.84
N ASP A 476 8.81 13.70 -17.38
CA ASP A 476 7.38 13.31 -17.26
C ASP A 476 7.16 12.08 -16.38
N ILE A 477 7.98 11.96 -15.34
CA ILE A 477 7.87 10.91 -14.32
C ILE A 477 7.54 11.60 -13.00
N ASP A 478 6.53 11.10 -12.27
CA ASP A 478 6.11 11.69 -11.01
C ASP A 478 6.98 11.20 -9.84
N TYR A 479 8.06 11.93 -9.62
CA TYR A 479 8.91 11.77 -8.44
C TYR A 479 8.19 12.33 -7.20
N SER A 480 8.20 11.56 -6.12
CA SER A 480 7.61 11.95 -4.83
C SER A 480 8.62 11.74 -3.71
N ILE A 481 8.49 12.53 -2.65
CA ILE A 481 9.30 12.34 -1.44
C ILE A 481 8.66 11.26 -0.56
N TYR A 482 9.51 10.47 0.07
CA TYR A 482 9.10 9.35 0.90
C TYR A 482 9.92 9.33 2.20
N GLY A 483 9.23 9.47 3.33
CA GLY A 483 9.85 9.27 4.64
C GLY A 483 10.11 7.78 4.88
N THR A 484 11.33 7.34 4.70
CA THR A 484 11.69 5.93 4.81
C THR A 484 11.43 5.41 6.22
N PRO A 485 10.71 4.28 6.39
CA PRO A 485 10.52 3.64 7.69
C PRO A 485 11.84 3.26 8.34
N LEU A 486 11.89 3.41 9.67
CA LEU A 486 13.05 3.07 10.49
C LEU A 486 13.11 1.55 10.73
N GLU A 487 13.58 0.81 9.74
CA GLU A 487 13.75 -0.65 9.81
C GLU A 487 15.19 -1.03 9.44
N SER A 488 15.35 -2.03 8.60
CA SER A 488 16.67 -2.53 8.15
C SER A 488 17.57 -1.47 7.51
N THR A 489 16.99 -0.45 6.85
CA THR A 489 17.73 0.65 6.23
C THR A 489 18.53 1.45 7.26
N THR A 490 17.94 1.77 8.40
CA THR A 490 18.62 2.49 9.48
C THR A 490 19.79 1.68 10.05
N TYR A 491 19.58 0.40 10.27
CA TYR A 491 20.64 -0.51 10.73
C TYR A 491 21.80 -0.57 9.73
N LYS A 492 21.50 -0.74 8.43
CA LYS A 492 22.49 -0.73 7.37
C LYS A 492 23.30 0.57 7.36
N PHE A 493 22.64 1.72 7.40
CA PHE A 493 23.30 3.02 7.40
C PHE A 493 24.19 3.20 8.63
N ALA A 494 23.72 2.82 9.80
CA ALA A 494 24.52 2.87 11.03
C ALA A 494 25.76 1.99 10.95
N LYS A 495 25.62 0.78 10.39
CA LYS A 495 26.74 -0.14 10.18
C LYS A 495 27.79 0.40 9.21
N CYS A 496 27.39 1.10 8.18
CA CYS A 496 28.29 1.71 7.20
C CYS A 496 29.04 2.94 7.74
N LEU A 497 28.59 3.53 8.85
CA LEU A 497 29.26 4.66 9.50
C LEU A 497 30.40 4.24 10.44
N GLN A 498 30.53 2.97 10.78
CA GLN A 498 31.60 2.42 11.58
C GLN A 498 32.86 2.17 10.73
#